data_d5ce6cbfa58fda8dae295401c0d342e4
#
_entry.id   d5ce6cbfa58fda8dae295401c0d342e4
#
_cell.length_a   1.000
_cell.length_b   1.000
_cell.length_c   1.000
_cell.angle_alpha   90.00
_cell.angle_beta   90.00
_cell.angle_gamma   90.00
#
_symmetry.space_group_name_H-M   'P 1'
#
loop_
_entity.id
_entity.type
_entity.pdbx_description
1 polymer ?
#
loop_
_entity_poly.entity_id
_entity_poly.type
_entity_poly.pdbx_seq_one_letter_code
_entity_poly.pdbx_strand_id
1 'polypeptide(L)'
;EIAGGGILSWLGCHYLDLISYLSDDEITSVAAEIATRSNDKIDVEDTATLSMRMRSGALSSLHASYVLAISGGGFYNAAGYDQHAGVYGREGRLWWDDHGPPKLHIESRAAEFSAAPKRTFTFTPAESRAYAGGFGERFVRTFIAATRGECPVPCPGEAAVRVEQIIDAAYESARTGHRVEIPPVT
;
A
#
# COMPACT_ATOMS: atom_id res chain seq x y z
N GLU A 1 -21.73 -14.07 4.01
CA GLU A 1 -20.50 -13.24 4.26
C GLU A 1 -19.32 -14.17 4.57
N ILE A 2 -18.71 -14.72 3.53
CA ILE A 2 -17.58 -15.65 3.70
C ILE A 2 -16.23 -14.93 3.51
N ALA A 3 -16.23 -13.81 2.75
CA ALA A 3 -14.99 -13.13 2.38
C ALA A 3 -14.46 -12.15 3.43
N GLY A 4 -15.28 -11.68 4.37
CA GLY A 4 -14.89 -10.75 5.43
C GLY A 4 -14.63 -9.31 4.97
N GLY A 5 -14.71 -9.02 3.67
CA GLY A 5 -14.49 -7.71 3.04
C GLY A 5 -14.11 -7.87 1.58
N GLY A 6 -14.05 -6.75 0.86
CA GLY A 6 -13.73 -6.71 -0.57
C GLY A 6 -12.30 -6.26 -0.84
N ILE A 7 -12.14 -5.40 -1.86
CA ILE A 7 -10.83 -4.96 -2.34
C ILE A 7 -10.00 -4.26 -1.27
N LEU A 8 -10.66 -3.52 -0.37
CA LEU A 8 -9.97 -2.78 0.68
C LEU A 8 -9.31 -3.71 1.70
N SER A 9 -10.05 -4.72 2.17
CA SER A 9 -9.52 -5.70 3.13
C SER A 9 -8.52 -6.67 2.48
N TRP A 10 -8.74 -7.05 1.23
CA TRP A 10 -7.90 -8.06 0.59
C TRP A 10 -6.60 -7.50 0.00
N LEU A 11 -6.67 -6.40 -0.74
CA LEU A 11 -5.50 -5.80 -1.39
C LEU A 11 -5.11 -4.47 -0.75
N GLY A 12 -6.08 -3.65 -0.37
CA GLY A 12 -5.88 -2.34 0.23
C GLY A 12 -5.07 -2.39 1.52
N CYS A 13 -5.20 -3.46 2.32
CA CYS A 13 -4.42 -3.69 3.54
C CYS A 13 -2.91 -3.58 3.31
N HIS A 14 -2.40 -4.13 2.20
CA HIS A 14 -0.98 -4.07 1.85
C HIS A 14 -0.51 -2.65 1.56
N TYR A 15 -1.35 -1.84 0.92
CA TYR A 15 -1.01 -0.45 0.59
C TYR A 15 -1.16 0.49 1.79
N LEU A 16 -2.09 0.22 2.70
CA LEU A 16 -2.19 0.96 3.97
C LEU A 16 -0.96 0.74 4.84
N ASP A 17 -0.49 -0.49 4.93
CA ASP A 17 0.78 -0.82 5.60
C ASP A 17 1.97 -0.15 4.89
N LEU A 18 2.02 -0.24 3.57
CA LEU A 18 3.07 0.38 2.76
C LEU A 18 3.12 1.90 2.93
N ILE A 19 1.99 2.60 2.99
CA ILE A 19 1.93 4.04 3.24
C ILE A 19 2.57 4.38 4.58
N SER A 20 2.20 3.66 5.65
CA SER A 20 2.77 3.87 6.99
C SER A 20 4.26 3.54 7.02
N TYR A 21 4.67 2.44 6.41
CA TYR A 21 6.07 2.03 6.31
C TYR A 21 6.95 3.04 5.58
N LEU A 22 6.51 3.53 4.41
CA LEU A 22 7.29 4.46 3.59
C LEU A 22 7.38 5.86 4.19
N SER A 23 6.37 6.28 4.92
CA SER A 23 6.33 7.60 5.56
C SER A 23 6.98 7.61 6.92
N ASP A 24 7.24 6.45 7.53
CA ASP A 24 7.62 6.31 8.94
C ASP A 24 6.65 7.10 9.84
N ASP A 25 5.34 7.00 9.55
CA ASP A 25 4.31 7.83 10.17
C ASP A 25 3.00 7.03 10.29
N GLU A 26 2.11 7.47 11.16
CA GLU A 26 0.84 6.80 11.42
C GLU A 26 -0.34 7.52 10.77
N ILE A 27 -1.24 6.76 10.16
CA ILE A 27 -2.54 7.25 9.70
C ILE A 27 -3.42 7.45 10.93
N THR A 28 -3.90 8.68 11.15
CA THR A 28 -4.69 9.06 12.34
C THR A 28 -6.16 9.31 12.04
N SER A 29 -6.51 9.55 10.80
CA SER A 29 -7.93 9.66 10.40
C SER A 29 -8.13 9.37 8.92
N VAL A 30 -9.33 8.93 8.56
CA VAL A 30 -9.72 8.57 7.20
C VAL A 30 -11.09 9.14 6.82
N ALA A 31 -11.21 9.58 5.57
CA ALA A 31 -12.48 9.77 4.87
C ALA A 31 -12.48 8.84 3.65
N ALA A 32 -13.56 8.10 3.45
CA ALA A 32 -13.62 7.05 2.45
C ALA A 32 -14.92 7.08 1.64
N GLU A 33 -14.79 6.77 0.34
CA GLU A 33 -15.87 6.39 -0.56
C GLU A 33 -15.65 4.93 -0.99
N ILE A 34 -16.66 4.10 -0.81
CA ILE A 34 -16.59 2.66 -1.06
C ILE A 34 -17.82 2.25 -1.86
N ALA A 35 -17.62 1.44 -2.89
CA ALA A 35 -18.71 1.02 -3.77
C ALA A 35 -18.46 -0.35 -4.41
N THR A 36 -19.55 -0.98 -4.88
CA THR A 36 -19.50 -2.09 -5.82
C THR A 36 -19.93 -1.57 -7.19
N ARG A 37 -19.05 -1.66 -8.19
CA ARG A 37 -19.22 -1.10 -9.53
C ARG A 37 -19.15 -2.14 -10.66
N SER A 38 -18.65 -3.33 -10.35
CA SER A 38 -18.70 -4.44 -11.31
C SER A 38 -20.14 -4.92 -11.51
N ASN A 39 -20.34 -5.69 -12.60
CA ASN A 39 -21.60 -6.40 -12.85
C ASN A 39 -21.61 -7.79 -12.17
N ASP A 40 -20.60 -8.11 -11.42
CA ASP A 40 -20.50 -9.38 -10.71
C ASP A 40 -21.46 -9.42 -9.52
N LYS A 41 -22.01 -10.58 -9.25
CA LYS A 41 -22.90 -10.78 -8.11
C LYS A 41 -22.07 -11.03 -6.85
N ILE A 42 -21.47 -9.95 -6.34
CA ILE A 42 -20.70 -9.94 -5.10
C ILE A 42 -21.37 -9.05 -4.07
N ASP A 43 -21.23 -9.41 -2.82
CA ASP A 43 -21.80 -8.68 -1.66
C ASP A 43 -20.74 -7.87 -0.89
N VAL A 44 -19.56 -7.69 -1.52
CA VAL A 44 -18.44 -6.90 -0.99
C VAL A 44 -18.09 -5.79 -1.97
N GLU A 45 -17.32 -4.81 -1.52
CA GLU A 45 -16.87 -3.72 -2.38
C GLU A 45 -15.76 -4.18 -3.34
N ASP A 46 -15.76 -3.60 -4.52
CA ASP A 46 -14.74 -3.77 -5.55
C ASP A 46 -13.98 -2.47 -5.86
N THR A 47 -14.38 -1.38 -5.22
CA THR A 47 -13.78 -0.06 -5.41
C THR A 47 -13.79 0.71 -4.10
N ALA A 48 -12.63 1.27 -3.72
CA ALA A 48 -12.48 2.12 -2.55
C ALA A 48 -11.53 3.28 -2.84
N THR A 49 -11.90 4.48 -2.38
CA THR A 49 -11.04 5.68 -2.41
C THR A 49 -10.96 6.27 -1.00
N LEU A 50 -9.75 6.41 -0.50
CA LEU A 50 -9.48 6.92 0.83
C LEU A 50 -8.66 8.20 0.77
N SER A 51 -9.02 9.16 1.63
CA SER A 51 -8.23 10.35 1.94
C SER A 51 -7.87 10.34 3.42
N MET A 52 -6.60 10.30 3.75
CA MET A 52 -6.09 10.05 5.10
C MET A 52 -5.22 11.20 5.59
N ARG A 53 -5.20 11.40 6.91
CA ARG A 53 -4.25 12.29 7.59
C ARG A 53 -3.26 11.46 8.38
N MET A 54 -2.01 11.87 8.31
CA MET A 54 -0.92 11.28 9.09
C MET A 54 -0.72 12.06 10.40
N ARG A 55 -0.09 11.46 11.38
CA ARG A 55 0.25 12.10 12.66
C ARG A 55 1.09 13.36 12.51
N SER A 56 2.03 13.38 11.57
CA SER A 56 2.85 14.55 11.22
C SER A 56 2.07 15.71 10.60
N GLY A 57 0.82 15.48 10.19
CA GLY A 57 0.02 16.41 9.39
C GLY A 57 0.15 16.21 7.88
N ALA A 58 0.95 15.27 7.41
CA ALA A 58 0.98 14.89 6.00
C ALA A 58 -0.38 14.32 5.58
N LEU A 59 -0.65 14.38 4.28
CA LEU A 59 -1.85 13.79 3.68
C LEU A 59 -1.46 12.63 2.79
N SER A 60 -2.24 11.56 2.84
CA SER A 60 -2.10 10.41 1.96
C SER A 60 -3.43 10.01 1.35
N SER A 61 -3.38 9.27 0.26
CA SER A 61 -4.57 8.74 -0.40
C SER A 61 -4.31 7.34 -0.93
N LEU A 62 -5.36 6.55 -0.97
CA LEU A 62 -5.39 5.23 -1.59
C LEU A 62 -6.59 5.17 -2.53
N HIS A 63 -6.38 4.66 -3.73
CA HIS A 63 -7.44 4.21 -4.63
C HIS A 63 -7.18 2.75 -4.99
N ALA A 64 -8.10 1.88 -4.66
CA ALA A 64 -8.03 0.45 -4.93
C ALA A 64 -9.30 0.00 -5.64
N SER A 65 -9.17 -0.76 -6.75
CA SER A 65 -10.32 -1.23 -7.49
C SER A 65 -10.00 -2.42 -8.38
N TYR A 66 -10.95 -3.33 -8.53
CA TYR A 66 -10.94 -4.39 -9.54
C TYR A 66 -11.52 -3.96 -10.90
N VAL A 67 -12.25 -2.85 -10.95
CA VAL A 67 -12.98 -2.41 -12.14
C VAL A 67 -12.21 -1.43 -13.00
N LEU A 68 -10.96 -1.13 -12.68
CA LEU A 68 -10.07 -0.32 -13.52
C LEU A 68 -9.63 -1.13 -14.75
N ALA A 69 -9.44 -0.46 -15.89
CA ALA A 69 -9.27 -1.07 -17.21
C ALA A 69 -8.17 -2.15 -17.30
N ILE A 70 -7.11 -2.04 -16.50
CA ILE A 70 -6.00 -3.00 -16.49
C ILE A 70 -5.83 -3.71 -15.14
N SER A 71 -6.72 -3.48 -14.20
CA SER A 71 -6.64 -3.95 -12.81
C SER A 71 -6.62 -5.47 -12.68
N GLY A 72 -7.35 -6.19 -13.49
CA GLY A 72 -7.38 -7.65 -13.49
C GLY A 72 -6.37 -8.29 -14.45
N GLY A 73 -5.59 -7.47 -15.15
CA GLY A 73 -4.75 -7.89 -16.26
C GLY A 73 -3.67 -8.90 -15.88
N GLY A 74 -3.11 -8.80 -14.69
CA GLY A 74 -2.11 -9.72 -14.20
C GLY A 74 -2.58 -11.16 -14.09
N PHE A 75 -3.84 -11.37 -13.85
CA PHE A 75 -4.44 -12.71 -13.79
C PHE A 75 -4.71 -13.30 -15.17
N TYR A 76 -5.16 -12.48 -16.11
CA TYR A 76 -5.70 -12.94 -17.39
C TYR A 76 -4.76 -12.77 -18.57
N ASN A 77 -3.88 -11.78 -18.51
CA ASN A 77 -3.00 -11.44 -19.64
C ASN A 77 -1.53 -11.25 -19.26
N ALA A 78 -1.14 -11.60 -18.03
CA ALA A 78 0.21 -11.46 -17.48
C ALA A 78 0.77 -10.02 -17.49
N ALA A 79 -0.09 -9.00 -17.62
CA ALA A 79 0.33 -7.59 -17.60
C ALA A 79 0.60 -7.06 -16.19
N GLY A 80 0.28 -7.82 -15.15
CA GLY A 80 0.38 -7.41 -13.75
C GLY A 80 -0.80 -6.54 -13.32
N TYR A 81 -0.76 -6.09 -12.09
CA TYR A 81 -1.71 -5.10 -11.58
C TYR A 81 -1.29 -3.70 -12.03
N ASP A 82 -2.26 -2.82 -12.26
CA ASP A 82 -1.99 -1.40 -12.45
C ASP A 82 -1.68 -0.75 -11.10
N GLN A 83 -0.41 -0.69 -10.78
CA GLN A 83 0.07 -0.17 -9.49
C GLN A 83 0.89 1.08 -9.70
N HIS A 84 0.55 2.12 -8.97
CA HIS A 84 1.32 3.35 -8.91
C HIS A 84 1.44 3.80 -7.46
N ALA A 85 2.64 4.10 -7.02
CA ALA A 85 2.86 4.73 -5.73
C ALA A 85 3.80 5.92 -5.88
N GLY A 86 3.49 7.01 -5.20
CA GLY A 86 4.27 8.24 -5.25
C GLY A 86 4.29 8.99 -3.94
N VAL A 87 5.42 9.62 -3.66
CA VAL A 87 5.62 10.49 -2.50
C VAL A 87 6.02 11.87 -3.00
N TYR A 88 5.35 12.90 -2.47
CA TYR A 88 5.56 14.30 -2.83
C TYR A 88 5.95 15.07 -1.57
N GLY A 89 7.12 15.68 -1.61
CA GLY A 89 7.67 16.49 -0.52
C GLY A 89 8.06 17.88 -0.97
N ARG A 90 8.55 18.68 -0.04
CA ARG A 90 8.98 20.08 -0.30
C ARG A 90 10.17 20.17 -1.25
N GLU A 91 11.06 19.20 -1.22
CA GLU A 91 12.30 19.20 -1.99
C GLU A 91 12.21 18.38 -3.27
N GLY A 92 11.11 17.65 -3.49
CA GLY A 92 10.96 16.84 -4.69
C GLY A 92 9.85 15.82 -4.58
N ARG A 93 9.91 14.86 -5.49
CA ARG A 93 8.99 13.73 -5.54
C ARG A 93 9.75 12.45 -5.91
N LEU A 94 9.18 11.33 -5.51
CA LEU A 94 9.57 10.02 -6.00
C LEU A 94 8.33 9.20 -6.34
N TRP A 95 8.45 8.29 -7.27
CA TRP A 95 7.37 7.39 -7.64
C TRP A 95 7.91 6.12 -8.27
N TRP A 96 7.12 5.08 -8.24
CA TRP A 96 7.36 3.86 -8.98
C TRP A 96 6.06 3.36 -9.60
N ASP A 97 6.21 2.58 -10.67
CA ASP A 97 5.16 1.84 -11.34
C ASP A 97 5.64 0.40 -11.57
N ASP A 98 4.68 -0.50 -11.80
CA ASP A 98 4.96 -1.93 -11.98
C ASP A 98 4.97 -2.36 -13.45
N HIS A 99 5.08 -1.42 -14.38
CA HIS A 99 5.13 -1.75 -15.79
C HIS A 99 6.58 -2.05 -16.22
N GLY A 100 6.89 -3.34 -16.38
CA GLY A 100 8.21 -3.83 -16.80
C GLY A 100 9.19 -4.00 -15.64
N PRO A 101 10.50 -3.85 -15.88
CA PRO A 101 11.48 -3.93 -14.80
C PRO A 101 11.22 -2.87 -13.73
N PRO A 102 11.27 -3.21 -12.42
CA PRO A 102 11.01 -2.26 -11.35
C PRO A 102 11.90 -1.03 -11.44
N LYS A 103 11.31 0.15 -11.44
CA LYS A 103 12.01 1.43 -11.52
C LYS A 103 11.55 2.36 -10.41
N LEU A 104 12.51 3.04 -9.80
CA LEU A 104 12.27 4.17 -8.93
C LEU A 104 12.70 5.45 -9.64
N HIS A 105 11.76 6.37 -9.78
CA HIS A 105 12.01 7.70 -10.33
C HIS A 105 12.09 8.71 -9.20
N ILE A 106 13.08 9.59 -9.27
CA ILE A 106 13.28 10.67 -8.31
C ILE A 106 13.47 11.98 -9.08
N GLU A 107 12.72 13.02 -8.66
CA GLU A 107 12.98 14.39 -9.07
C GLU A 107 13.14 15.24 -7.80
N SER A 108 14.28 15.90 -7.63
CA SER A 108 14.55 16.69 -6.43
C SER A 108 15.35 17.94 -6.76
N ARG A 109 15.06 19.01 -6.00
CA ARG A 109 15.82 20.26 -5.99
C ARG A 109 16.79 20.36 -4.82
N ALA A 110 16.88 19.33 -3.98
CA ALA A 110 17.82 19.29 -2.88
C ALA A 110 19.27 19.38 -3.39
N ALA A 111 20.17 19.93 -2.58
CA ALA A 111 21.53 20.26 -3.02
C ALA A 111 22.31 19.07 -3.57
N GLU A 112 22.13 17.88 -2.97
CA GLU A 112 22.75 16.63 -3.41
C GLU A 112 22.26 16.12 -4.78
N PHE A 113 21.15 16.69 -5.28
CA PHE A 113 20.59 16.40 -6.60
C PHE A 113 20.93 17.48 -7.64
N SER A 114 21.65 18.56 -7.29
CA SER A 114 21.87 19.71 -8.17
C SER A 114 22.52 19.34 -9.52
N ALA A 115 23.43 18.36 -9.54
CA ALA A 115 24.07 17.91 -10.78
C ALA A 115 23.18 17.00 -11.64
N ALA A 116 22.20 16.33 -11.06
CA ALA A 116 21.24 15.44 -11.73
C ALA A 116 19.90 15.46 -10.99
N PRO A 117 19.06 16.48 -11.21
CA PRO A 117 17.81 16.66 -10.49
C PRO A 117 16.76 15.58 -10.80
N LYS A 118 16.93 14.85 -11.90
CA LYS A 118 16.12 13.70 -12.27
C LYS A 118 16.98 12.46 -12.33
N ARG A 119 16.58 11.42 -11.59
CA ARG A 119 17.28 10.13 -11.56
C ARG A 119 16.28 9.00 -11.70
N THR A 120 16.67 7.93 -12.39
CA THR A 120 15.91 6.69 -12.48
C THR A 120 16.81 5.54 -12.09
N PHE A 121 16.37 4.76 -11.13
CA PHE A 121 17.04 3.54 -10.69
C PHE A 121 16.25 2.34 -11.21
N THR A 122 16.92 1.42 -11.87
CA THR A 122 16.35 0.16 -12.33
C THR A 122 16.84 -0.95 -11.43
N PHE A 123 15.95 -1.81 -10.98
CA PHE A 123 16.26 -2.92 -10.10
C PHE A 123 16.05 -4.24 -10.84
N THR A 124 16.96 -5.17 -10.64
CA THR A 124 16.80 -6.54 -11.10
C THR A 124 16.56 -7.40 -9.86
N PRO A 125 15.34 -7.91 -9.65
CA PRO A 125 15.07 -8.81 -8.53
C PRO A 125 15.95 -10.06 -8.61
N ALA A 126 16.47 -10.52 -7.48
CA ALA A 126 17.20 -11.77 -7.42
C ALA A 126 16.28 -12.94 -7.77
N GLU A 127 16.76 -13.83 -8.63
CA GLU A 127 16.04 -15.07 -8.93
C GLU A 127 16.00 -15.98 -7.71
N SER A 128 14.84 -16.55 -7.43
CA SER A 128 14.65 -17.57 -6.40
C SER A 128 13.46 -18.46 -6.79
N ARG A 129 13.51 -19.74 -6.37
CA ARG A 129 12.38 -20.67 -6.50
C ARG A 129 11.34 -20.52 -5.39
N ALA A 130 11.59 -19.67 -4.41
CA ALA A 130 10.65 -19.38 -3.34
C ALA A 130 9.41 -18.67 -3.88
N TYR A 131 8.27 -18.84 -3.20
CA TYR A 131 7.07 -18.02 -3.45
C TYR A 131 7.44 -16.53 -3.34
N ALA A 132 6.97 -15.71 -4.26
CA ALA A 132 7.37 -14.30 -4.42
C ALA A 132 8.86 -14.09 -4.72
N GLY A 133 9.58 -15.11 -5.24
CA GLY A 133 10.97 -14.97 -5.67
C GLY A 133 11.93 -14.59 -4.54
N GLY A 134 12.94 -13.79 -4.85
CA GLY A 134 13.94 -13.37 -3.88
C GLY A 134 13.40 -12.52 -2.72
N PHE A 135 12.29 -11.80 -2.93
CA PHE A 135 11.64 -11.05 -1.86
C PHE A 135 11.01 -11.97 -0.81
N GLY A 136 10.27 -13.00 -1.27
CA GLY A 136 9.68 -13.99 -0.39
C GLY A 136 10.72 -14.81 0.37
N GLU A 137 11.82 -15.20 -0.30
CA GLU A 137 12.93 -15.87 0.35
C GLU A 137 13.53 -15.00 1.48
N ARG A 138 13.76 -13.71 1.22
CA ARG A 138 14.27 -12.78 2.23
C ARG A 138 13.32 -12.66 3.40
N PHE A 139 12.01 -12.51 3.14
CA PHE A 139 11.00 -12.42 4.19
C PHE A 139 11.03 -13.65 5.09
N VAL A 140 11.01 -14.86 4.53
CA VAL A 140 11.05 -16.11 5.29
C VAL A 140 12.34 -16.24 6.11
N ARG A 141 13.50 -15.87 5.54
CA ARG A 141 14.77 -15.86 6.27
C ARG A 141 14.75 -14.89 7.44
N THR A 142 14.24 -13.69 7.24
CA THR A 142 14.09 -12.70 8.33
C THR A 142 13.12 -13.16 9.39
N PHE A 143 12.00 -13.80 9.01
CA PHE A 143 11.07 -14.37 9.96
C PHE A 143 11.73 -15.48 10.83
N ILE A 144 12.51 -16.37 10.21
CA ILE A 144 13.25 -17.39 10.94
C ILE A 144 14.29 -16.75 11.89
N ALA A 145 15.02 -15.73 11.46
CA ALA A 145 15.96 -15.02 12.32
C ALA A 145 15.24 -14.35 13.51
N ALA A 146 14.08 -13.75 13.28
CA ALA A 146 13.26 -13.16 14.34
C ALA A 146 12.79 -14.19 15.37
N THR A 147 12.38 -15.40 14.93
CA THR A 147 12.00 -16.48 15.87
C THR A 147 13.16 -16.98 16.74
N ARG A 148 14.40 -16.71 16.33
CA ARG A 148 15.63 -16.99 17.09
C ARG A 148 16.08 -15.82 17.95
N GLY A 149 15.38 -14.68 17.91
CA GLY A 149 15.77 -13.47 18.61
C GLY A 149 16.95 -12.72 17.99
N GLU A 150 17.30 -13.02 16.74
CA GLU A 150 18.44 -12.43 16.03
C GLU A 150 18.10 -11.05 15.42
N CYS A 151 16.82 -10.77 15.20
CA CYS A 151 16.34 -9.49 14.67
C CYS A 151 14.88 -9.25 15.10
N PRO A 152 14.35 -8.01 14.97
CA PRO A 152 12.93 -7.72 15.16
C PRO A 152 12.03 -8.51 14.20
N VAL A 153 10.78 -8.73 14.60
CA VAL A 153 9.76 -9.35 13.75
C VAL A 153 9.48 -8.44 12.55
N PRO A 154 9.53 -8.95 11.30
CA PRO A 154 9.39 -8.11 10.11
C PRO A 154 7.98 -7.53 9.90
N CYS A 155 6.97 -8.12 10.50
CA CYS A 155 5.59 -7.64 10.50
C CYS A 155 4.97 -7.98 11.86
N PRO A 156 5.09 -7.09 12.87
CA PRO A 156 4.54 -7.34 14.19
C PRO A 156 3.01 -7.29 14.18
N GLY A 157 2.38 -8.00 15.12
CA GLY A 157 0.92 -8.08 15.21
C GLY A 157 0.26 -6.70 15.42
N GLU A 158 0.93 -5.79 16.09
CA GLU A 158 0.47 -4.41 16.30
C GLU A 158 0.31 -3.65 14.99
N ALA A 159 1.21 -3.87 14.02
CA ALA A 159 1.09 -3.28 12.68
C ALA A 159 -0.15 -3.82 11.95
N ALA A 160 -0.41 -5.12 12.04
CA ALA A 160 -1.60 -5.73 11.46
C ALA A 160 -2.89 -5.19 12.11
N VAL A 161 -2.93 -5.09 13.45
CA VAL A 161 -4.07 -4.49 14.18
C VAL A 161 -4.29 -3.04 13.72
N ARG A 162 -3.20 -2.28 13.51
CA ARG A 162 -3.32 -0.91 13.01
C ARG A 162 -3.96 -0.83 11.64
N VAL A 163 -3.59 -1.71 10.72
CA VAL A 163 -4.19 -1.77 9.38
C VAL A 163 -5.69 -2.10 9.47
N GLU A 164 -6.08 -3.06 10.30
CA GLU A 164 -7.49 -3.39 10.51
C GLU A 164 -8.28 -2.20 11.09
N GLN A 165 -7.72 -1.47 12.06
CA GLN A 165 -8.36 -0.25 12.59
C GLN A 165 -8.59 0.81 11.49
N ILE A 166 -7.65 0.95 10.54
CA ILE A 166 -7.80 1.88 9.41
C ILE A 166 -8.93 1.41 8.48
N ILE A 167 -9.00 0.12 8.20
CA ILE A 167 -10.03 -0.50 7.36
C ILE A 167 -11.42 -0.32 7.98
N ASP A 168 -11.56 -0.63 9.27
CA ASP A 168 -12.82 -0.44 10.01
C ASP A 168 -13.27 1.02 9.99
N ALA A 169 -12.33 1.95 10.23
CA ALA A 169 -12.61 3.38 10.17
C ALA A 169 -13.00 3.83 8.74
N ALA A 170 -12.43 3.24 7.70
CA ALA A 170 -12.80 3.53 6.31
C ALA A 170 -14.23 3.04 6.00
N TYR A 171 -14.62 1.84 6.42
CA TYR A 171 -15.99 1.36 6.29
C TYR A 171 -16.97 2.24 7.06
N GLU A 172 -16.63 2.64 8.29
CA GLU A 172 -17.48 3.54 9.08
C GLU A 172 -17.59 4.93 8.41
N SER A 173 -16.50 5.45 7.86
CA SER A 173 -16.49 6.71 7.12
C SER A 173 -17.41 6.65 5.89
N ALA A 174 -17.32 5.61 5.10
CA ALA A 174 -18.15 5.41 3.92
C ALA A 174 -19.66 5.29 4.30
N ARG A 175 -19.95 4.62 5.41
CA ARG A 175 -21.31 4.44 5.90
C ARG A 175 -21.94 5.74 6.42
N THR A 176 -21.13 6.59 7.08
CA THR A 176 -21.63 7.81 7.76
C THR A 176 -21.47 9.08 6.92
N GLY A 177 -20.62 9.06 5.90
CA GLY A 177 -20.24 10.24 5.12
C GLY A 177 -19.31 11.21 5.88
N HIS A 178 -18.76 10.79 7.02
CA HIS A 178 -17.89 11.61 7.85
C HIS A 178 -16.49 11.04 7.96
N ARG A 179 -15.50 11.92 8.18
CA ARG A 179 -14.15 11.50 8.55
C ARG A 179 -14.17 10.83 9.92
N VAL A 180 -13.45 9.71 10.03
CA VAL A 180 -13.34 8.94 11.26
C VAL A 180 -11.91 9.04 11.80
N GLU A 181 -11.77 9.36 13.07
CA GLU A 181 -10.50 9.34 13.79
C GLU A 181 -10.14 7.91 14.20
N ILE A 182 -8.86 7.57 14.12
CA ILE A 182 -8.35 6.23 14.42
C ILE A 182 -7.58 6.30 15.74
N PRO A 183 -8.05 5.62 16.79
CA PRO A 183 -7.38 5.65 18.08
C PRO A 183 -5.99 5.00 18.00
N PRO A 184 -5.05 5.36 18.87
CA PRO A 184 -3.77 4.67 18.98
C PRO A 184 -3.97 3.20 19.36
N VAL A 185 -3.05 2.34 18.94
CA VAL A 185 -3.01 0.94 19.41
C VAL A 185 -2.61 0.97 20.89
N THR A 186 -3.45 0.39 21.74
CA THR A 186 -3.23 0.29 23.20
C THR A 186 -2.56 -1.03 23.57
#